data_484bc0934ac2b0cec37f29e11bf49b97
#
_entry.id   484bc0934ac2b0cec37f29e11bf49b97
#
_cell.length_a   1.000
_cell.length_b   1.000
_cell.length_c   1.000
_cell.angle_alpha   90.00
_cell.angle_beta   90.00
_cell.angle_gamma   90.00
#
_symmetry.space_group_name_H-M   'P 1'
#
loop_
_entity.id
_entity.type
_entity.pdbx_description
1 polymer ?
#
loop_
_entity_poly.entity_id
_entity_poly.type
_entity_poly.pdbx_seq_one_letter_code
_entity_poly.pdbx_strand_id
1 'polypeptide(L)'
;SLIVDGKSIAVYAEKEAKNIPWKAKGAEIIVECTGFYTSAEKSQAHLDAGAKKVLISAPAGEMKTIVYNVNDDTLDGNDTIVSVASCTTNCLAPMAKALHDSFGIEVGTMTTIHAYT
;
A
#
# COMPACT_ATOMS: atom_id res chain seq x y z
N SER A 1 7.44 22.53 -5.94
CA SER A 1 6.39 22.33 -4.92
C SER A 1 5.02 22.31 -5.57
N LEU A 2 4.10 21.58 -4.96
CA LEU A 2 2.68 21.57 -5.29
C LEU A 2 1.93 22.35 -4.20
N ILE A 3 0.92 23.12 -4.59
CA ILE A 3 0.08 23.85 -3.63
C ILE A 3 -1.31 23.24 -3.64
N VAL A 4 -1.76 22.75 -2.48
CA VAL A 4 -3.09 22.19 -2.28
C VAL A 4 -3.73 22.90 -1.08
N ASP A 5 -4.88 23.52 -1.27
CA ASP A 5 -5.60 24.27 -0.22
C ASP A 5 -4.70 25.26 0.53
N GLY A 6 -3.83 25.98 -0.21
CA GLY A 6 -2.89 26.96 0.33
C GLY A 6 -1.67 26.36 1.04
N LYS A 7 -1.56 25.03 1.15
CA LYS A 7 -0.41 24.33 1.74
C LYS A 7 0.59 23.96 0.67
N SER A 8 1.87 24.30 0.89
CA SER A 8 2.95 23.91 0.00
C SER A 8 3.45 22.50 0.33
N ILE A 9 3.42 21.63 -0.67
CA ILE A 9 3.93 20.25 -0.60
C ILE A 9 5.22 20.19 -1.39
N ALA A 10 6.30 19.68 -0.78
CA ALA A 10 7.56 19.47 -1.45
C ALA A 10 7.44 18.36 -2.51
N VAL A 11 8.01 18.61 -3.68
CA VAL A 11 8.06 17.64 -4.77
C VAL A 11 9.52 17.37 -5.13
N TYR A 12 9.88 16.11 -5.21
CA TYR A 12 11.23 15.64 -5.56
C TYR A 12 11.18 14.84 -6.85
N ALA A 13 12.22 14.92 -7.65
CA ALA A 13 12.38 14.19 -8.89
C ALA A 13 13.59 13.25 -8.75
N GLU A 14 13.47 12.27 -7.86
CA GLU A 14 14.52 11.29 -7.58
C GLU A 14 14.16 9.94 -8.19
N LYS A 15 15.10 9.40 -9.00
CA LYS A 15 14.90 8.09 -9.61
C LYS A 15 15.02 6.95 -8.61
N GLU A 16 15.93 7.08 -7.67
CA GLU A 16 16.21 6.05 -6.67
C GLU A 16 15.59 6.46 -5.31
N ALA A 17 14.74 5.63 -4.76
CA ALA A 17 14.04 5.90 -3.49
C ALA A 17 14.99 6.22 -2.34
N LYS A 18 16.16 5.57 -2.29
CA LYS A 18 17.19 5.81 -1.26
C LYS A 18 17.73 7.24 -1.23
N ASN A 19 17.59 8.00 -2.32
CA ASN A 19 18.07 9.38 -2.41
C ASN A 19 17.00 10.41 -2.00
N ILE A 20 15.77 9.97 -1.74
CA ILE A 20 14.69 10.85 -1.31
C ILE A 20 14.92 11.19 0.17
N PRO A 21 14.90 12.48 0.55
CA PRO A 21 15.31 12.90 1.90
C PRO A 21 14.20 12.70 2.96
N TRP A 22 13.65 11.48 3.09
CA TRP A 22 12.55 11.18 4.01
C TRP A 22 12.86 11.61 5.44
N LYS A 23 14.05 11.23 5.95
CA LYS A 23 14.49 11.58 7.29
C LYS A 23 14.54 13.08 7.51
N ALA A 24 15.14 13.82 6.57
CA ALA A 24 15.29 15.27 6.68
C ALA A 24 13.96 16.02 6.60
N LYS A 25 12.94 15.39 6.02
CA LYS A 25 11.59 15.95 5.90
C LYS A 25 10.63 15.46 6.97
N GLY A 26 11.06 14.57 7.85
CA GLY A 26 10.21 13.98 8.88
C GLY A 26 9.09 13.10 8.32
N ALA A 27 9.26 12.57 7.09
CA ALA A 27 8.30 11.68 6.46
C ALA A 27 8.47 10.27 7.03
N GLU A 28 7.58 9.89 7.93
CA GLU A 28 7.67 8.60 8.63
C GLU A 28 6.97 7.47 7.89
N ILE A 29 5.87 7.75 7.22
CA ILE A 29 5.07 6.78 6.48
C ILE A 29 5.13 7.12 5.00
N ILE A 30 5.54 6.16 4.20
CA ILE A 30 5.63 6.30 2.74
C ILE A 30 4.52 5.46 2.10
N VAL A 31 3.77 6.06 1.19
CA VAL A 31 2.84 5.36 0.31
C VAL A 31 3.53 5.17 -1.03
N GLU A 32 3.93 3.93 -1.32
CA GLU A 32 4.63 3.56 -2.56
C GLU A 32 3.60 3.30 -3.66
N CYS A 33 3.53 4.19 -4.64
CA CYS A 33 2.55 4.15 -5.72
C CYS A 33 3.17 4.03 -7.11
N THR A 34 4.48 3.78 -7.21
CA THR A 34 5.18 3.77 -8.51
C THR A 34 5.00 2.46 -9.28
N GLY A 35 4.70 1.37 -8.60
CA GLY A 35 4.66 0.04 -9.17
C GLY A 35 6.03 -0.62 -9.35
N PHE A 36 7.14 0.05 -8.98
CA PHE A 36 8.51 -0.49 -9.09
C PHE A 36 8.99 -1.20 -7.82
N TYR A 37 8.59 -0.71 -6.66
CA TYR A 37 9.02 -1.20 -5.36
C TYR A 37 8.00 -2.18 -4.77
N THR A 38 7.68 -3.24 -5.53
CA THR A 38 6.64 -4.22 -5.20
C THR A 38 7.17 -5.47 -4.49
N SER A 39 8.24 -5.34 -3.73
CA SER A 39 8.75 -6.39 -2.85
C SER A 39 9.35 -5.76 -1.59
N ALA A 40 9.45 -6.53 -0.52
CA ALA A 40 10.08 -6.07 0.72
C ALA A 40 11.52 -5.62 0.49
N GLU A 41 12.30 -6.41 -0.27
CA GLU A 41 13.68 -6.12 -0.62
C GLU A 41 13.84 -4.76 -1.32
N LYS A 42 13.02 -4.51 -2.36
CA LYS A 42 13.07 -3.24 -3.08
C LYS A 42 12.62 -2.07 -2.22
N SER A 43 11.54 -2.26 -1.46
CA SER A 43 10.95 -1.22 -0.61
C SER A 43 11.85 -0.87 0.59
N GLN A 44 12.82 -1.71 0.93
CA GLN A 44 13.85 -1.41 1.92
C GLN A 44 14.56 -0.08 1.63
N ALA A 45 14.70 0.31 0.36
CA ALA A 45 15.29 1.58 -0.04
C ALA A 45 14.61 2.81 0.59
N HIS A 46 13.31 2.76 0.85
CA HIS A 46 12.60 3.84 1.54
C HIS A 46 12.92 3.86 3.03
N LEU A 47 13.06 2.69 3.67
CA LEU A 47 13.45 2.60 5.08
C LEU A 47 14.90 3.08 5.25
N ASP A 48 15.80 2.72 4.34
CA ASP A 48 17.19 3.16 4.32
C ASP A 48 17.30 4.69 4.15
N ALA A 49 16.37 5.31 3.44
CA ALA A 49 16.24 6.76 3.30
C ALA A 49 15.62 7.45 4.54
N GLY A 50 15.22 6.65 5.55
CA GLY A 50 14.79 7.13 6.85
C GLY A 50 13.29 7.12 7.10
N ALA A 51 12.50 6.47 6.25
CA ALA A 51 11.10 6.17 6.54
C ALA A 51 11.00 5.12 7.68
N LYS A 52 9.88 5.11 8.39
CA LYS A 52 9.57 4.09 9.42
C LYS A 52 8.68 2.98 8.89
N LYS A 53 7.77 3.32 8.01
CA LYS A 53 6.76 2.41 7.43
C LYS A 53 6.63 2.64 5.93
N VAL A 54 6.37 1.58 5.18
CA VAL A 54 6.07 1.63 3.74
C VAL A 54 4.77 0.88 3.46
N LEU A 55 3.83 1.55 2.83
CA LEU A 55 2.58 0.98 2.34
C LEU A 55 2.67 0.89 0.82
N ILE A 56 2.69 -0.32 0.28
CA ILE A 56 2.78 -0.54 -1.17
C ILE A 56 1.36 -0.61 -1.74
N SER A 57 1.00 0.33 -2.62
CA SER A 57 -0.34 0.43 -3.22
C SER A 57 -0.54 -0.53 -4.41
N ALA A 58 0.01 -1.73 -4.31
CA ALA A 58 -0.06 -2.77 -5.32
C ALA A 58 0.10 -4.15 -4.68
N PRO A 59 -0.31 -5.24 -5.35
CA PRO A 59 0.08 -6.58 -4.94
C PRO A 59 1.61 -6.68 -4.89
N ALA A 60 2.15 -7.17 -3.81
CA ALA A 60 3.58 -7.14 -3.57
C ALA A 60 4.04 -8.45 -2.92
N GLY A 61 4.73 -9.28 -3.67
CA GLY A 61 5.45 -10.46 -3.25
C GLY A 61 4.90 -11.24 -2.05
N GLU A 62 5.76 -11.95 -1.37
CA GLU A 62 5.45 -12.65 -0.12
C GLU A 62 5.59 -11.69 1.07
N MET A 63 4.53 -10.94 1.36
CA MET A 63 4.46 -10.06 2.51
C MET A 63 3.04 -9.95 3.05
N LYS A 64 2.91 -9.39 4.25
CA LYS A 64 1.59 -9.09 4.83
C LYS A 64 0.81 -8.18 3.89
N THR A 65 -0.37 -8.63 3.52
CA THR A 65 -1.29 -7.88 2.64
C THR A 65 -2.53 -7.50 3.44
N ILE A 66 -2.86 -6.22 3.42
CA ILE A 66 -3.91 -5.64 4.24
C ILE A 66 -5.00 -5.05 3.35
N VAL A 67 -6.24 -5.32 3.72
CA VAL A 67 -7.42 -4.63 3.19
C VAL A 67 -8.18 -4.02 4.38
N TYR A 68 -8.41 -2.73 4.33
CA TYR A 68 -9.06 -1.97 5.38
C TYR A 68 -10.47 -2.53 5.68
N ASN A 69 -10.82 -2.63 6.96
CA ASN A 69 -12.04 -3.26 7.47
C ASN A 69 -12.23 -4.76 7.12
N VAL A 70 -11.17 -5.42 6.63
CA VAL A 70 -11.21 -6.86 6.34
C VAL A 70 -10.24 -7.62 7.25
N ASN A 71 -8.99 -7.20 7.29
CA ASN A 71 -7.93 -7.82 8.08
C ASN A 71 -6.87 -6.83 8.59
N ASP A 72 -7.20 -5.54 8.67
CA ASP A 72 -6.30 -4.50 9.19
C ASP A 72 -6.00 -4.66 10.69
N ASP A 73 -6.83 -5.38 11.42
CA ASP A 73 -6.60 -5.80 12.79
C ASP A 73 -5.40 -6.75 12.96
N THR A 74 -4.93 -7.34 11.88
CA THR A 74 -3.72 -8.18 11.86
C THR A 74 -2.41 -7.38 11.85
N LEU A 75 -2.47 -6.06 11.63
CA LEU A 75 -1.28 -5.20 11.69
C LEU A 75 -0.74 -5.10 13.11
N ASP A 76 0.57 -5.14 13.21
CA ASP A 76 1.27 -4.90 14.48
C ASP A 76 2.38 -3.86 14.35
N GLY A 77 3.00 -3.50 15.48
CA GLY A 77 4.07 -2.49 15.51
C GLY A 77 5.33 -2.88 14.72
N ASN A 78 5.55 -4.17 14.48
CA ASN A 78 6.73 -4.70 13.79
C ASN A 78 6.58 -4.69 12.27
N ASP A 79 5.36 -4.54 11.75
CA ASP A 79 5.11 -4.46 10.32
C ASP A 79 5.66 -3.15 9.76
N THR A 80 6.79 -3.21 9.07
CA THR A 80 7.45 -2.04 8.50
C THR A 80 7.16 -1.84 7.02
N ILE A 81 6.93 -2.93 6.28
CA ILE A 81 6.57 -2.91 4.86
C ILE A 81 5.36 -3.82 4.68
N VAL A 82 4.27 -3.27 4.16
CA VAL A 82 3.03 -4.01 3.91
C VAL A 82 2.45 -3.65 2.55
N SER A 83 1.79 -4.62 1.91
CA SER A 83 0.98 -4.38 0.73
C SER A 83 -0.45 -3.99 1.15
N VAL A 84 -1.03 -3.01 0.51
CA VAL A 84 -2.46 -2.70 0.63
C VAL A 84 -3.28 -3.31 -0.51
N ALA A 85 -2.79 -4.39 -1.07
CA ALA A 85 -3.42 -5.20 -2.10
C ALA A 85 -3.66 -4.46 -3.44
N SER A 86 -4.47 -5.05 -4.31
CA SER A 86 -4.87 -4.47 -5.60
C SER A 86 -6.18 -3.69 -5.48
N CYS A 87 -6.48 -2.88 -6.49
CA CYS A 87 -7.80 -2.25 -6.65
C CYS A 87 -8.92 -3.30 -6.69
N THR A 88 -8.72 -4.41 -7.40
CA THR A 88 -9.66 -5.54 -7.47
C THR A 88 -9.88 -6.17 -6.09
N THR A 89 -8.81 -6.41 -5.33
CA THR A 89 -8.91 -6.98 -3.99
C THR A 89 -9.61 -6.02 -3.02
N ASN A 90 -9.31 -4.73 -3.08
CA ASN A 90 -9.97 -3.73 -2.24
C ASN A 90 -11.47 -3.55 -2.58
N CYS A 91 -11.89 -3.88 -3.80
CA CYS A 91 -13.30 -3.97 -4.17
C CYS A 91 -13.94 -5.26 -3.65
N LEU A 92 -13.34 -6.41 -3.95
CA LEU A 92 -13.93 -7.73 -3.69
C LEU A 92 -13.95 -8.10 -2.22
N ALA A 93 -12.85 -7.93 -1.51
CA ALA A 93 -12.68 -8.45 -0.15
C ALA A 93 -13.70 -7.89 0.85
N PRO A 94 -14.00 -6.57 0.91
CA PRO A 94 -15.04 -6.04 1.79
C PRO A 94 -16.44 -6.57 1.46
N MET A 95 -16.77 -6.70 0.16
CA MET A 95 -18.06 -7.25 -0.26
C MET A 95 -18.18 -8.72 0.11
N ALA A 96 -17.15 -9.51 -0.17
CA ALA A 96 -17.13 -10.93 0.18
C ALA A 96 -17.21 -11.13 1.69
N LYS A 97 -16.50 -10.30 2.47
CA LYS A 97 -16.57 -10.35 3.93
C LYS A 97 -17.97 -10.05 4.44
N ALA A 98 -18.61 -9.01 3.96
CA ALA A 98 -19.97 -8.65 4.38
C ALA A 98 -20.97 -9.76 4.08
N LEU A 99 -20.87 -10.39 2.91
CA LEU A 99 -21.72 -11.52 2.53
C LEU A 99 -21.43 -12.76 3.38
N HIS A 100 -20.14 -13.05 3.59
CA HIS A 100 -19.72 -14.21 4.39
C HIS A 100 -20.18 -14.09 5.85
N ASP A 101 -19.98 -12.92 6.45
CA ASP A 101 -20.36 -12.67 7.86
C ASP A 101 -21.90 -12.71 8.06
N SER A 102 -22.66 -12.34 7.03
CA SER A 102 -24.13 -12.30 7.11
C SER A 102 -24.80 -13.63 6.76
N PHE A 103 -24.29 -14.36 5.78
CA PHE A 103 -24.97 -15.51 5.17
C PHE A 103 -24.12 -16.77 5.10
N GLY A 104 -22.81 -16.66 5.25
CA GLY A 104 -21.84 -17.70 4.93
C GLY A 104 -21.66 -17.86 3.42
N ILE A 105 -20.43 -17.99 2.98
CA ILE A 105 -20.08 -18.33 1.57
C ILE A 105 -19.41 -19.68 1.59
N GLU A 106 -20.01 -20.66 0.89
CA GLU A 106 -19.41 -21.98 0.71
C GLU A 106 -18.57 -22.05 -0.57
N VAL A 107 -19.06 -21.47 -1.65
CA VAL A 107 -18.39 -21.44 -2.96
C VAL A 107 -18.71 -20.12 -3.64
N GLY A 108 -17.75 -19.59 -4.39
CA GLY A 108 -17.94 -18.37 -5.18
C GLY A 108 -17.08 -18.38 -6.44
N THR A 109 -17.51 -17.65 -7.44
CA THR A 109 -16.72 -17.32 -8.62
C THR A 109 -16.66 -15.81 -8.78
N MET A 110 -15.53 -15.31 -9.24
CA MET A 110 -15.33 -13.90 -9.49
C MET A 110 -14.92 -13.69 -10.95
N THR A 111 -15.55 -12.71 -11.57
CA THR A 111 -15.15 -12.19 -12.88
C THR A 111 -14.89 -10.70 -12.74
N THR A 112 -13.75 -10.25 -13.23
CA THR A 112 -13.42 -8.83 -13.31
C THR A 112 -13.39 -8.36 -14.77
N ILE A 113 -13.92 -7.17 -15.01
CA ILE A 113 -13.78 -6.45 -16.27
C ILE A 113 -12.91 -5.23 -15.96
N HIS A 114 -11.72 -5.24 -16.51
CA HIS A 114 -10.69 -4.27 -16.18
C HIS A 114 -10.26 -3.49 -17.40
N ALA A 115 -10.14 -2.16 -17.28
CA ALA A 115 -9.52 -1.36 -18.34
C ALA A 115 -8.04 -1.74 -18.48
N TYR A 116 -7.57 -1.78 -19.70
CA TYR A 116 -6.15 -2.00 -19.98
C TYR A 116 -5.34 -0.78 -19.53
N THR A 117 -4.31 -1.04 -18.75
CA THR A 117 -3.41 0.01 -18.23
C THR A 117 -1.95 -0.33 -18.51
#